data_bb3322da6f38fa563509063c13dd072e
#
_entry.id   bb3322da6f38fa563509063c13dd072e
#
_cell.length_a   1.000
_cell.length_b   1.000
_cell.length_c   1.000
_cell.angle_alpha   90.00
_cell.angle_beta   90.00
_cell.angle_gamma   90.00
#
_symmetry.space_group_name_H-M   'P 1'
#
loop_
_entity.id
_entity.type
_entity.pdbx_description
1 polymer ?
#
loop_
_entity_poly.entity_id
_entity_poly.type
_entity_poly.pdbx_seq_one_letter_code
_entity_poly.pdbx_strand_id
1 'polypeptide(L)'
;QDVSGIENVSSPTVSMEALFCVLGIAAVEQRYFGSVDIEGAYLECDMEGPPVYMMLAPQLASALVEISQTVSHFVRKNGSVVVKLKKALYGCVQSAVLWYKKLSGVLTKAGFVANPVEECVFNRMTEGKQSTVAIYVDDLLVTHDDCRCLSGILTEIGSCFRGHKLQTGNCIGHLGMRMQRMDNGDIYVDMETFTKHAVEVWGVPKASRCPADGDLFEISDKDEPLDQQGRIDFHSAV
;
A
#
# COMPACT_ATOMS: atom_id res chain seq x y z
N GLN A 1 5.37 -17.17 12.53
CA GLN A 1 6.24 -16.37 13.41
C GLN A 1 5.65 -16.39 14.81
N ASP A 2 6.48 -16.64 15.83
CA ASP A 2 6.05 -16.46 17.22
C ASP A 2 5.94 -14.95 17.49
N VAL A 3 4.74 -14.51 17.88
CA VAL A 3 4.43 -13.09 18.15
C VAL A 3 4.45 -12.79 19.66
N SER A 4 4.79 -13.76 20.52
CA SER A 4 4.91 -13.55 21.94
C SER A 4 6.04 -12.54 22.22
N GLY A 5 5.70 -11.37 22.75
CA GLY A 5 6.63 -10.27 23.01
C GLY A 5 6.65 -9.13 21.98
N ILE A 6 5.76 -9.13 20.99
CA ILE A 6 5.53 -7.98 20.10
C ILE A 6 4.26 -7.29 20.57
N GLU A 7 4.41 -6.14 21.24
CA GLU A 7 3.31 -5.42 21.88
C GLU A 7 2.33 -4.78 20.90
N ASN A 8 2.78 -4.43 19.67
CA ASN A 8 1.92 -3.84 18.64
C ASN A 8 2.32 -4.39 17.28
N VAL A 9 1.39 -5.06 16.61
CA VAL A 9 1.58 -5.69 15.28
C VAL A 9 0.76 -5.00 14.20
N SER A 10 -0.12 -4.06 14.58
CA SER A 10 -0.96 -3.32 13.63
C SER A 10 -0.26 -2.04 13.21
N SER A 11 -0.33 -1.74 11.92
CA SER A 11 0.02 -0.44 11.35
C SER A 11 -1.26 0.20 10.83
N PRO A 12 -1.53 1.45 11.19
CA PRO A 12 -2.70 2.13 10.66
C PRO A 12 -2.52 2.41 9.16
N THR A 13 -3.64 2.48 8.46
CA THR A 13 -3.77 3.01 7.11
C THR A 13 -4.88 4.04 7.12
N VAL A 14 -4.82 5.06 6.27
CA VAL A 14 -5.90 6.04 6.18
C VAL A 14 -7.22 5.33 5.84
N SER A 15 -8.28 5.68 6.58
CA SER A 15 -9.60 5.20 6.26
C SER A 15 -10.12 5.81 4.94
N MET A 16 -11.00 5.12 4.24
CA MET A 16 -11.59 5.65 2.99
C MET A 16 -12.39 6.92 3.26
N GLU A 17 -13.07 6.99 4.39
CA GLU A 17 -13.82 8.16 4.83
C GLU A 17 -12.87 9.38 5.01
N ALA A 18 -11.74 9.19 5.67
CA ALA A 18 -10.74 10.25 5.85
C ALA A 18 -10.10 10.65 4.51
N LEU A 19 -9.80 9.69 3.64
CA LEU A 19 -9.29 9.97 2.30
C LEU A 19 -10.26 10.82 1.49
N PHE A 20 -11.56 10.47 1.48
CA PHE A 20 -12.58 11.26 0.80
C PHE A 20 -12.82 12.63 1.47
N CYS A 21 -12.67 12.75 2.79
CA CYS A 21 -12.66 14.04 3.47
C CYS A 21 -11.49 14.92 2.99
N VAL A 22 -10.28 14.37 2.87
CA VAL A 22 -9.10 15.09 2.33
C VAL A 22 -9.36 15.56 0.90
N LEU A 23 -9.93 14.72 0.05
CA LEU A 23 -10.30 15.08 -1.32
C LEU A 23 -11.41 16.13 -1.37
N GLY A 24 -12.43 16.03 -0.50
CA GLY A 24 -13.50 17.02 -0.38
C GLY A 24 -12.99 18.39 0.02
N ILE A 25 -12.08 18.46 1.00
CA ILE A 25 -11.40 19.71 1.39
C ILE A 25 -10.57 20.23 0.22
N ALA A 26 -9.84 19.36 -0.48
CA ALA A 26 -9.03 19.74 -1.63
C ALA A 26 -9.89 20.33 -2.75
N ALA A 27 -11.07 19.80 -3.01
CA ALA A 27 -12.01 20.33 -4.00
C ALA A 27 -12.53 21.71 -3.58
N VAL A 28 -13.02 21.88 -2.33
CA VAL A 28 -13.56 23.13 -1.82
C VAL A 28 -12.51 24.24 -1.82
N GLU A 29 -11.27 23.92 -1.43
CA GLU A 29 -10.15 24.87 -1.35
C GLU A 29 -9.37 24.98 -2.66
N GLN A 30 -9.83 24.35 -3.74
CA GLN A 30 -9.22 24.36 -5.07
C GLN A 30 -7.76 23.89 -5.07
N ARG A 31 -7.43 22.92 -4.21
CA ARG A 31 -6.07 22.39 -4.08
C ARG A 31 -5.69 21.51 -5.28
N TYR A 32 -4.42 21.45 -5.55
CA TYR A 32 -3.81 20.43 -6.39
C TYR A 32 -3.53 19.19 -5.56
N PHE A 33 -3.39 18.06 -6.22
CA PHE A 33 -3.01 16.80 -5.59
C PHE A 33 -1.91 16.09 -6.38
N GLY A 34 -1.20 15.22 -5.71
CA GLY A 34 -0.19 14.35 -6.27
C GLY A 34 0.02 13.14 -5.39
N SER A 35 0.67 12.11 -5.89
CA SER A 35 0.98 10.91 -5.13
C SER A 35 2.45 10.57 -5.15
N VAL A 36 2.88 9.89 -4.07
CA VAL A 36 4.17 9.23 -3.96
C VAL A 36 3.91 7.77 -3.69
N ASP A 37 4.42 6.88 -4.54
CA ASP A 37 4.48 5.44 -4.32
C ASP A 37 5.92 5.08 -3.95
N ILE A 38 6.14 4.46 -2.79
CA ILE A 38 7.47 4.11 -2.26
C ILE A 38 7.78 2.66 -2.55
N GLU A 39 8.69 2.44 -3.51
CA GLU A 39 9.05 1.10 -3.95
C GLU A 39 9.78 0.31 -2.86
N GLY A 40 9.24 -0.87 -2.55
CA GLY A 40 9.85 -1.75 -1.55
C GLY A 40 9.88 -1.17 -0.14
N ALA A 41 8.86 -0.44 0.24
CA ALA A 41 8.74 0.32 1.50
C ALA A 41 9.26 -0.43 2.74
N TYR A 42 8.87 -1.69 2.93
CA TYR A 42 9.35 -2.48 4.07
C TYR A 42 10.85 -2.74 4.03
N LEU A 43 11.44 -2.91 2.84
CA LEU A 43 12.88 -3.10 2.71
C LEU A 43 13.70 -1.85 3.08
N GLU A 44 13.05 -0.71 3.19
CA GLU A 44 13.66 0.50 3.71
C GLU A 44 13.94 0.43 5.22
N CYS A 45 13.22 -0.45 5.96
CA CYS A 45 13.35 -0.59 7.41
C CYS A 45 14.33 -1.69 7.79
N ASP A 46 15.16 -1.45 8.81
CA ASP A 46 15.91 -2.51 9.46
C ASP A 46 14.99 -3.36 10.33
N MET A 47 15.25 -4.67 10.38
CA MET A 47 14.50 -5.57 11.25
C MET A 47 14.89 -5.29 12.70
N GLU A 48 13.90 -4.94 13.53
CA GLU A 48 14.07 -4.70 14.97
C GLU A 48 13.45 -5.83 15.80
N GLY A 49 13.86 -5.94 17.05
CA GLY A 49 13.36 -6.93 18.00
C GLY A 49 13.98 -8.32 17.84
N PRO A 50 13.27 -9.39 18.20
CA PRO A 50 13.78 -10.75 18.11
C PRO A 50 14.19 -11.12 16.67
N PRO A 51 15.30 -11.88 16.47
CA PRO A 51 15.77 -12.20 15.13
C PRO A 51 14.75 -13.07 14.38
N VAL A 52 14.43 -12.66 13.15
CA VAL A 52 13.55 -13.40 12.24
C VAL A 52 14.39 -14.17 11.25
N TYR A 53 14.10 -15.46 11.10
CA TYR A 53 14.76 -16.35 10.16
C TYR A 53 13.79 -16.81 9.09
N MET A 54 14.26 -16.85 7.85
CA MET A 54 13.51 -17.33 6.69
C MET A 54 14.21 -18.53 6.08
N MET A 55 13.44 -19.55 5.76
CA MET A 55 13.95 -20.71 5.02
C MET A 55 13.74 -20.47 3.51
N LEU A 56 14.83 -20.44 2.76
CA LEU A 56 14.82 -20.37 1.33
C LEU A 56 14.67 -21.78 0.74
N ALA A 57 13.76 -21.95 -0.19
CA ALA A 57 13.58 -23.18 -0.96
C ALA A 57 14.84 -23.48 -1.81
N PRO A 58 15.05 -24.75 -2.23
CA PRO A 58 16.26 -25.17 -2.93
C PRO A 58 16.59 -24.31 -4.17
N GLN A 59 15.60 -23.88 -4.94
CA GLN A 59 15.78 -23.05 -6.13
C GLN A 59 16.38 -21.68 -5.78
N LEU A 60 15.85 -21.03 -4.75
CA LEU A 60 16.36 -19.74 -4.26
C LEU A 60 17.73 -19.90 -3.58
N ALA A 61 17.92 -21.00 -2.86
CA ALA A 61 19.21 -21.31 -2.23
C ALA A 61 20.31 -21.50 -3.29
N SER A 62 20.04 -22.20 -4.39
CA SER A 62 20.97 -22.38 -5.50
C SER A 62 21.34 -21.03 -6.15
N ALA A 63 20.36 -20.18 -6.45
CA ALA A 63 20.60 -18.85 -6.98
C ALA A 63 21.46 -17.98 -6.01
N LEU A 64 21.23 -18.12 -4.69
CA LEU A 64 22.04 -17.40 -3.71
C LEU A 64 23.48 -17.91 -3.66
N VAL A 65 23.71 -19.22 -3.85
CA VAL A 65 25.06 -19.81 -3.96
C VAL A 65 25.81 -19.31 -5.20
N GLU A 66 25.11 -19.12 -6.32
CA GLU A 66 25.70 -18.52 -7.54
C GLU A 66 26.18 -17.09 -7.30
N ILE A 67 25.44 -16.30 -6.52
CA ILE A 67 25.82 -14.93 -6.15
C ILE A 67 26.95 -14.93 -5.12
N SER A 68 26.95 -15.87 -4.18
CA SER A 68 27.91 -15.95 -3.09
C SER A 68 28.24 -17.41 -2.74
N GLN A 69 29.40 -17.87 -3.16
CA GLN A 69 29.90 -19.23 -2.91
C GLN A 69 30.00 -19.58 -1.41
N THR A 70 30.17 -18.58 -0.54
CA THR A 70 30.20 -18.81 0.91
C THR A 70 28.91 -19.38 1.47
N VAL A 71 27.78 -19.16 0.79
CA VAL A 71 26.47 -19.69 1.20
C VAL A 71 26.41 -21.21 1.04
N SER A 72 27.22 -21.81 0.18
CA SER A 72 27.23 -23.26 -0.06
C SER A 72 27.44 -24.08 1.23
N HIS A 73 28.22 -23.55 2.18
CA HIS A 73 28.49 -24.19 3.47
C HIS A 73 27.24 -24.27 4.39
N PHE A 74 26.21 -23.46 4.11
CA PHE A 74 24.96 -23.40 4.90
C PHE A 74 23.81 -24.13 4.23
N VAL A 75 24.02 -24.71 3.05
CA VAL A 75 22.98 -25.48 2.33
C VAL A 75 22.74 -26.80 3.09
N ARG A 76 21.51 -27.04 3.46
CA ARG A 76 21.08 -28.23 4.15
C ARG A 76 21.00 -29.44 3.19
N LYS A 77 20.90 -30.66 3.73
CA LYS A 77 20.77 -31.89 2.94
C LYS A 77 19.58 -31.89 1.97
N ASN A 78 18.52 -31.19 2.30
CA ASN A 78 17.33 -31.02 1.47
C ASN A 78 17.46 -29.86 0.45
N GLY A 79 18.63 -29.24 0.31
CA GLY A 79 18.89 -28.13 -0.59
C GLY A 79 18.44 -26.75 -0.09
N SER A 80 17.76 -26.66 1.08
CA SER A 80 17.31 -25.37 1.60
C SER A 80 18.42 -24.64 2.37
N VAL A 81 18.27 -23.31 2.52
CA VAL A 81 19.15 -22.46 3.36
C VAL A 81 18.27 -21.65 4.32
N VAL A 82 18.74 -21.48 5.55
CA VAL A 82 18.12 -20.55 6.51
C VAL A 82 18.93 -19.28 6.59
N VAL A 83 18.27 -18.15 6.37
CA VAL A 83 18.85 -16.82 6.44
C VAL A 83 18.22 -16.00 7.55
N LYS A 84 19.00 -15.12 8.17
CA LYS A 84 18.50 -14.13 9.13
C LYS A 84 18.09 -12.87 8.34
N LEU A 85 16.86 -12.41 8.51
CA LEU A 85 16.42 -11.15 7.91
C LEU A 85 17.09 -9.97 8.60
N LYS A 86 17.70 -9.09 7.81
CA LYS A 86 18.23 -7.80 8.26
C LYS A 86 17.28 -6.66 8.00
N LYS A 87 16.42 -6.80 6.97
CA LYS A 87 15.42 -5.83 6.57
C LYS A 87 14.03 -6.40 6.79
N ALA A 88 13.07 -5.52 7.06
CA ALA A 88 11.67 -5.89 7.10
C ALA A 88 11.21 -6.41 5.72
N LEU A 89 10.31 -7.38 5.71
CA LEU A 89 9.83 -8.03 4.51
C LEU A 89 8.31 -8.20 4.58
N TYR A 90 7.66 -8.19 3.44
CA TYR A 90 6.23 -8.50 3.34
C TYR A 90 5.96 -9.90 3.92
N GLY A 91 4.92 -10.00 4.76
CA GLY A 91 4.59 -11.22 5.49
C GLY A 91 5.23 -11.34 6.89
N CYS A 92 6.16 -10.46 7.28
CA CYS A 92 6.63 -10.39 8.65
C CYS A 92 5.70 -9.51 9.49
N VAL A 93 5.35 -9.98 10.68
CA VAL A 93 4.37 -9.34 11.57
C VAL A 93 4.74 -7.89 11.93
N GLN A 94 6.02 -7.63 12.21
CA GLN A 94 6.47 -6.29 12.62
C GLN A 94 6.74 -5.32 11.46
N SER A 95 6.74 -5.79 10.21
CA SER A 95 7.17 -4.98 9.06
C SER A 95 6.34 -3.71 8.87
N ALA A 96 5.02 -3.84 9.01
CA ALA A 96 4.09 -2.72 8.84
C ALA A 96 4.30 -1.63 9.91
N VAL A 97 4.49 -2.03 11.16
CA VAL A 97 4.76 -1.09 12.27
C VAL A 97 6.10 -0.38 12.10
N LEU A 98 7.16 -1.12 11.72
CA LEU A 98 8.48 -0.53 11.46
C LEU A 98 8.42 0.49 10.31
N TRP A 99 7.66 0.17 9.28
CA TRP A 99 7.46 1.08 8.15
C TRP A 99 6.71 2.34 8.55
N TYR A 100 5.56 2.20 9.21
CA TYR A 100 4.79 3.36 9.67
C TYR A 100 5.62 4.27 10.58
N LYS A 101 6.37 3.69 11.52
CA LYS A 101 7.29 4.44 12.41
C LYS A 101 8.36 5.20 11.62
N LYS A 102 8.93 4.58 10.58
CA LYS A 102 9.92 5.24 9.71
C LYS A 102 9.29 6.37 8.91
N LEU A 103 8.17 6.11 8.23
CA LEU A 103 7.50 7.10 7.39
C LEU A 103 6.97 8.29 8.20
N SER A 104 6.29 8.03 9.31
CA SER A 104 5.82 9.08 10.22
C SER A 104 6.97 9.91 10.79
N GLY A 105 8.11 9.29 11.08
CA GLY A 105 9.33 9.97 11.48
C GLY A 105 9.92 10.87 10.38
N VAL A 106 9.86 10.46 9.12
CA VAL A 106 10.25 11.29 7.97
C VAL A 106 9.33 12.51 7.85
N LEU A 107 8.02 12.30 7.89
CA LEU A 107 7.04 13.38 7.81
C LEU A 107 7.17 14.37 8.98
N THR A 108 7.37 13.86 10.19
CA THR A 108 7.57 14.71 11.37
C THR A 108 8.83 15.57 11.24
N LYS A 109 9.94 15.03 10.75
CA LYS A 109 11.17 15.79 10.48
C LYS A 109 10.98 16.83 9.39
N ALA A 110 10.12 16.57 8.41
CA ALA A 110 9.71 17.52 7.38
C ALA A 110 8.70 18.58 7.91
N GLY A 111 8.39 18.57 9.21
CA GLY A 111 7.50 19.55 9.85
C GLY A 111 6.01 19.23 9.75
N PHE A 112 5.65 18.04 9.32
CA PHE A 112 4.26 17.59 9.35
C PHE A 112 3.87 17.09 10.75
N VAL A 113 2.63 17.32 11.13
CA VAL A 113 2.03 16.90 12.40
C VAL A 113 0.89 15.94 12.09
N ALA A 114 0.87 14.78 12.76
CA ALA A 114 -0.23 13.82 12.62
C ALA A 114 -1.55 14.42 13.10
N ASN A 115 -2.62 14.13 12.41
CA ASN A 115 -3.96 14.54 12.81
C ASN A 115 -4.38 13.73 14.06
N PRO A 116 -4.95 14.39 15.09
CA PRO A 116 -5.32 13.70 16.33
C PRO A 116 -6.49 12.73 16.20
N VAL A 117 -7.27 12.82 15.13
CA VAL A 117 -8.43 11.94 14.86
C VAL A 117 -8.07 10.80 13.90
N GLU A 118 -7.23 11.10 12.90
CA GLU A 118 -6.80 10.14 11.88
C GLU A 118 -5.26 10.16 11.79
N GLU A 119 -4.62 9.23 12.45
CA GLU A 119 -3.15 9.18 12.59
C GLU A 119 -2.40 8.96 11.27
N CYS A 120 -3.10 8.55 10.20
CA CYS A 120 -2.54 8.44 8.86
C CYS A 120 -2.73 9.69 7.99
N VAL A 121 -3.29 10.76 8.56
CA VAL A 121 -3.35 12.08 7.94
C VAL A 121 -2.38 13.02 8.65
N PHE A 122 -1.50 13.66 7.89
CA PHE A 122 -0.50 14.57 8.39
C PHE A 122 -0.70 15.95 7.76
N ASN A 123 -0.56 17.01 8.57
CA ASN A 123 -0.72 18.39 8.12
C ASN A 123 0.52 19.21 8.42
N ARG A 124 0.89 20.12 7.51
CA ARG A 124 1.93 21.12 7.70
C ARG A 124 1.42 22.48 7.25
N MET A 125 1.59 23.48 8.09
CA MET A 125 1.31 24.87 7.72
C MET A 125 2.61 25.56 7.27
N THR A 126 2.58 26.20 6.10
CA THR A 126 3.67 26.99 5.56
C THR A 126 3.11 28.27 4.99
N GLU A 127 3.51 29.43 5.52
CA GLU A 127 3.05 30.76 5.07
C GLU A 127 1.51 30.90 5.05
N GLY A 128 0.84 30.33 6.06
CA GLY A 128 -0.61 30.38 6.18
C GLY A 128 -1.38 29.39 5.28
N LYS A 129 -0.68 28.54 4.52
CA LYS A 129 -1.24 27.53 3.64
C LYS A 129 -0.99 26.11 4.16
N GLN A 130 -2.00 25.27 4.11
CA GLN A 130 -1.93 23.91 4.62
C GLN A 130 -1.57 22.92 3.50
N SER A 131 -0.54 22.10 3.77
CA SER A 131 -0.25 20.88 3.06
C SER A 131 -0.83 19.71 3.84
N THR A 132 -1.47 18.77 3.17
CA THR A 132 -2.01 17.54 3.78
C THR A 132 -1.42 16.32 3.08
N VAL A 133 -0.97 15.33 3.86
CA VAL A 133 -0.50 14.02 3.41
C VAL A 133 -1.38 12.96 4.02
N ALA A 134 -1.98 12.10 3.20
CA ALA A 134 -2.70 10.90 3.62
C ALA A 134 -1.88 9.67 3.26
N ILE A 135 -1.70 8.75 4.22
CA ILE A 135 -0.83 7.57 4.09
C ILE A 135 -1.66 6.29 3.99
N TYR A 136 -1.44 5.54 2.93
CA TYR A 136 -1.93 4.17 2.82
C TYR A 136 -0.77 3.23 2.54
N VAL A 137 -0.14 2.70 3.60
CA VAL A 137 1.08 1.88 3.56
C VAL A 137 2.22 2.61 2.83
N ASP A 138 2.49 2.27 1.59
CA ASP A 138 3.53 2.82 0.70
C ASP A 138 3.01 3.88 -0.28
N ASP A 139 1.69 3.99 -0.39
CA ASP A 139 1.02 5.00 -1.20
C ASP A 139 0.68 6.26 -0.38
N LEU A 140 1.17 7.41 -0.81
CA LEU A 140 0.88 8.69 -0.20
C LEU A 140 0.11 9.58 -1.16
N LEU A 141 -0.99 10.16 -0.69
CA LEU A 141 -1.68 11.26 -1.37
C LEU A 141 -1.30 12.58 -0.70
N VAL A 142 -0.88 13.55 -1.49
CA VAL A 142 -0.50 14.88 -1.01
C VAL A 142 -1.38 15.94 -1.66
N THR A 143 -1.87 16.91 -0.87
CA THR A 143 -2.65 18.04 -1.40
C THR A 143 -2.06 19.38 -0.96
N HIS A 144 -2.08 20.39 -1.84
CA HIS A 144 -1.66 21.76 -1.57
C HIS A 144 -2.32 22.73 -2.57
N ASP A 145 -2.53 23.99 -2.19
CA ASP A 145 -3.13 25.02 -3.05
C ASP A 145 -2.19 25.61 -4.12
N ASP A 146 -0.89 25.39 -4.00
CA ASP A 146 0.13 25.77 -4.97
C ASP A 146 0.79 24.53 -5.57
N CYS A 147 0.77 24.40 -6.90
CA CYS A 147 1.31 23.23 -7.59
C CYS A 147 2.84 23.10 -7.50
N ARG A 148 3.57 24.22 -7.33
CA ARG A 148 5.03 24.19 -7.19
C ARG A 148 5.41 23.72 -5.78
N CYS A 149 4.69 24.19 -4.76
CA CYS A 149 4.84 23.72 -3.39
C CYS A 149 4.51 22.24 -3.29
N LEU A 150 3.41 21.78 -3.92
CA LEU A 150 3.06 20.37 -4.03
C LEU A 150 4.21 19.55 -4.60
N SER A 151 4.75 19.95 -5.76
CA SER A 151 5.86 19.24 -6.40
C SER A 151 7.12 19.21 -5.52
N GLY A 152 7.39 20.29 -4.80
CA GLY A 152 8.47 20.36 -3.81
C GLY A 152 8.29 19.37 -2.67
N ILE A 153 7.08 19.27 -2.11
CA ILE A 153 6.75 18.33 -1.02
C ILE A 153 6.87 16.87 -1.49
N LEU A 154 6.35 16.55 -2.66
CA LEU A 154 6.46 15.21 -3.24
C LEU A 154 7.93 14.79 -3.42
N THR A 155 8.76 15.71 -3.93
CA THR A 155 10.20 15.48 -4.09
C THR A 155 10.91 15.37 -2.73
N GLU A 156 10.58 16.23 -1.76
CA GLU A 156 11.11 16.18 -0.41
C GLU A 156 10.87 14.81 0.24
N ILE A 157 9.62 14.33 0.20
CA ILE A 157 9.26 13.04 0.78
C ILE A 157 9.92 11.90 0.01
N GLY A 158 9.79 11.86 -1.32
CA GLY A 158 10.31 10.79 -2.17
C GLY A 158 11.81 10.62 -2.03
N SER A 159 12.57 11.72 -1.97
CA SER A 159 14.04 11.70 -1.86
C SER A 159 14.57 11.07 -0.56
N CYS A 160 13.72 10.88 0.45
CA CYS A 160 14.10 10.19 1.68
C CYS A 160 14.18 8.65 1.52
N PHE A 161 13.77 8.10 0.38
CA PHE A 161 13.70 6.67 0.10
C PHE A 161 14.47 6.32 -1.18
N ARG A 162 14.94 5.08 -1.30
CA ARG A 162 15.79 4.63 -2.41
C ARG A 162 15.05 4.57 -3.74
N GLY A 163 13.78 4.12 -3.71
CA GLY A 163 12.92 4.00 -4.88
C GLY A 163 11.58 4.65 -4.61
N HIS A 164 11.13 5.49 -5.54
CA HIS A 164 9.81 6.11 -5.45
C HIS A 164 9.32 6.52 -6.84
N LYS A 165 8.01 6.57 -6.98
CA LYS A 165 7.33 7.12 -8.16
C LYS A 165 6.48 8.31 -7.74
N LEU A 166 6.58 9.39 -8.50
CA LEU A 166 5.79 10.60 -8.28
C LEU A 166 4.76 10.75 -9.38
N GLN A 167 3.53 11.09 -9.02
CA GLN A 167 2.50 11.47 -9.96
C GLN A 167 1.98 12.86 -9.58
N THR A 168 1.86 13.73 -10.57
CA THR A 168 1.29 15.09 -10.43
C THR A 168 0.46 15.42 -11.66
N GLY A 169 -0.39 16.41 -11.56
CA GLY A 169 -1.23 16.88 -12.67
C GLY A 169 -2.71 16.81 -12.34
N ASN A 170 -3.53 17.04 -13.35
CA ASN A 170 -4.97 17.05 -13.17
C ASN A 170 -5.58 15.64 -13.10
N CYS A 171 -4.81 14.60 -13.41
CA CYS A 171 -5.27 13.22 -13.34
C CYS A 171 -4.16 12.33 -12.83
N ILE A 172 -4.42 11.59 -11.73
CA ILE A 172 -3.51 10.60 -11.14
C ILE A 172 -4.25 9.31 -10.79
N GLY A 173 -3.49 8.22 -10.72
CA GLY A 173 -3.95 6.96 -10.13
C GLY A 173 -3.54 6.87 -8.66
N HIS A 174 -4.45 6.45 -7.77
CA HIS A 174 -4.16 6.21 -6.36
C HIS A 174 -5.11 5.16 -5.80
N LEU A 175 -4.58 4.11 -5.17
CA LEU A 175 -5.36 2.99 -4.60
C LEU A 175 -6.37 2.36 -5.57
N GLY A 176 -5.98 2.18 -6.84
CA GLY A 176 -6.86 1.64 -7.88
C GLY A 176 -7.94 2.62 -8.39
N MET A 177 -8.03 3.81 -7.80
CA MET A 177 -8.91 4.88 -8.24
C MET A 177 -8.21 5.80 -9.22
N ARG A 178 -8.95 6.34 -10.19
CA ARG A 178 -8.55 7.48 -11.01
C ARG A 178 -9.14 8.74 -10.38
N MET A 179 -8.29 9.69 -10.06
CA MET A 179 -8.65 10.98 -9.49
C MET A 179 -8.37 12.07 -10.52
N GLN A 180 -9.38 12.82 -10.91
CA GLN A 180 -9.27 13.88 -11.92
C GLN A 180 -9.80 15.20 -11.37
N ARG A 181 -8.94 16.23 -11.36
CA ARG A 181 -9.33 17.61 -11.08
C ARG A 181 -9.93 18.24 -12.33
N MET A 182 -11.16 18.69 -12.20
CA MET A 182 -11.91 19.35 -13.27
C MET A 182 -11.59 20.85 -13.33
N ASP A 183 -11.93 21.50 -14.44
CA ASP A 183 -11.66 22.95 -14.62
C ASP A 183 -12.41 23.84 -13.62
N ASN A 184 -13.56 23.40 -13.14
CA ASN A 184 -14.31 24.08 -12.07
C ASN A 184 -13.76 23.83 -10.66
N GLY A 185 -12.73 23.00 -10.53
CA GLY A 185 -12.07 22.60 -9.27
C GLY A 185 -12.65 21.39 -8.58
N ASP A 186 -13.76 20.83 -9.07
CA ASP A 186 -14.26 19.57 -8.57
C ASP A 186 -13.24 18.45 -8.78
N ILE A 187 -13.26 17.45 -7.92
CA ILE A 187 -12.45 16.25 -8.05
C ILE A 187 -13.37 15.09 -8.41
N TYR A 188 -13.21 14.58 -9.61
CA TYR A 188 -13.91 13.37 -10.06
C TYR A 188 -13.08 12.14 -9.70
N VAL A 189 -13.71 11.15 -9.06
CA VAL A 189 -13.07 9.88 -8.66
C VAL A 189 -13.84 8.73 -9.27
N ASP A 190 -13.14 7.84 -9.96
CA ASP A 190 -13.72 6.62 -10.51
C ASP A 190 -12.76 5.43 -10.40
N MET A 191 -13.30 4.24 -10.59
CA MET A 191 -12.59 2.96 -10.66
C MET A 191 -12.83 2.25 -12.00
N GLU A 192 -13.07 3.00 -13.07
CA GLU A 192 -13.45 2.43 -14.38
C GLU A 192 -12.41 1.44 -14.90
N THR A 193 -11.13 1.80 -14.83
CA THR A 193 -10.03 0.94 -15.30
C THR A 193 -9.95 -0.35 -14.49
N PHE A 194 -10.08 -0.25 -13.17
CA PHE A 194 -10.10 -1.42 -12.27
C PHE A 194 -11.30 -2.31 -12.57
N THR A 195 -12.50 -1.72 -12.70
CA THR A 195 -13.72 -2.45 -12.98
C THR A 195 -13.67 -3.16 -14.34
N LYS A 196 -13.17 -2.47 -15.38
CA LYS A 196 -12.99 -3.08 -16.71
C LYS A 196 -12.04 -4.27 -16.65
N HIS A 197 -10.90 -4.12 -16.00
CA HIS A 197 -9.94 -5.20 -15.84
C HIS A 197 -10.54 -6.39 -15.07
N ALA A 198 -11.27 -6.14 -13.99
CA ALA A 198 -11.96 -7.20 -13.24
C ALA A 198 -12.96 -7.95 -14.12
N VAL A 199 -13.76 -7.23 -14.91
CA VAL A 199 -14.72 -7.83 -15.86
C VAL A 199 -14.02 -8.68 -16.92
N GLU A 200 -12.88 -8.22 -17.44
CA GLU A 200 -12.08 -8.95 -18.43
C GLU A 200 -11.48 -10.23 -17.85
N VAL A 201 -10.86 -10.14 -16.67
CA VAL A 201 -10.19 -11.28 -16.00
C VAL A 201 -11.21 -12.34 -15.60
N TRP A 202 -12.35 -11.93 -15.08
CA TRP A 202 -13.38 -12.85 -14.55
C TRP A 202 -14.44 -13.26 -15.59
N GLY A 203 -14.37 -12.70 -16.78
CA GLY A 203 -15.21 -13.12 -17.90
C GLY A 203 -16.71 -12.96 -17.64
N VAL A 204 -17.15 -11.85 -17.05
CA VAL A 204 -18.57 -11.60 -16.76
C VAL A 204 -19.39 -11.60 -18.03
N PRO A 205 -20.25 -12.63 -18.29
CA PRO A 205 -20.81 -12.86 -19.63
C PRO A 205 -22.00 -11.94 -19.97
N LYS A 206 -22.64 -11.29 -18.97
CA LYS A 206 -23.81 -10.44 -19.18
C LYS A 206 -23.90 -9.34 -18.14
N ALA A 207 -24.32 -8.13 -18.58
CA ALA A 207 -24.74 -7.08 -17.70
C ALA A 207 -26.03 -7.53 -16.95
N SER A 208 -26.03 -7.44 -15.62
CA SER A 208 -27.18 -7.68 -14.77
C SER A 208 -27.58 -6.39 -14.07
N ARG A 209 -28.89 -6.22 -13.80
CA ARG A 209 -29.40 -5.09 -13.01
C ARG A 209 -29.12 -5.26 -11.51
N CYS A 210 -28.89 -6.50 -11.07
CA CYS A 210 -28.59 -6.83 -9.70
C CYS A 210 -27.27 -7.61 -9.66
N PRO A 211 -26.32 -7.27 -8.76
CA PRO A 211 -25.04 -7.97 -8.67
C PRO A 211 -25.19 -9.43 -8.20
N ALA A 212 -26.29 -9.76 -7.55
CA ALA A 212 -26.58 -11.11 -7.06
C ALA A 212 -28.10 -11.36 -7.03
N ASP A 213 -28.49 -12.62 -7.16
CA ASP A 213 -29.86 -13.04 -6.89
C ASP A 213 -30.13 -13.03 -5.38
N GLY A 214 -31.45 -12.99 -5.00
CA GLY A 214 -31.86 -12.85 -3.60
C GLY A 214 -31.46 -14.04 -2.71
N ASP A 215 -31.06 -15.15 -3.30
CA ASP A 215 -30.66 -16.42 -2.68
C ASP A 215 -29.15 -16.65 -2.64
N LEU A 216 -28.34 -15.65 -2.98
CA LEU A 216 -26.86 -15.77 -3.06
C LEU A 216 -26.20 -16.42 -1.83
N PHE A 217 -26.79 -16.23 -0.64
CA PHE A 217 -26.28 -16.77 0.61
C PHE A 217 -27.10 -17.96 1.15
N GLU A 218 -28.08 -18.45 0.39
CA GLU A 218 -28.84 -19.63 0.74
C GLU A 218 -28.08 -20.87 0.29
N ILE A 219 -27.71 -21.72 1.25
CA ILE A 219 -27.04 -23.01 0.95
C ILE A 219 -28.11 -24.06 0.78
N SER A 220 -28.15 -24.71 -0.36
CA SER A 220 -29.06 -25.82 -0.65
C SER A 220 -28.35 -27.17 -0.62
N ASP A 221 -29.11 -28.26 -0.40
CA ASP A 221 -28.57 -29.63 -0.45
C ASP A 221 -28.04 -30.04 -1.85
N LYS A 222 -28.23 -29.18 -2.86
CA LYS A 222 -27.76 -29.38 -4.24
C LYS A 222 -26.46 -28.66 -4.54
N ASP A 223 -25.96 -27.85 -3.61
CA ASP A 223 -24.73 -27.08 -3.80
C ASP A 223 -23.54 -28.01 -3.62
N GLU A 224 -22.70 -28.07 -4.63
CA GLU A 224 -21.46 -28.81 -4.58
C GLU A 224 -20.30 -27.92 -4.13
N PRO A 225 -19.39 -28.42 -3.26
CA PRO A 225 -18.19 -27.69 -2.91
C PRO A 225 -17.34 -27.40 -4.14
N LEU A 226 -16.73 -26.22 -4.20
CA LEU A 226 -15.79 -25.88 -5.26
C LEU A 226 -14.67 -26.94 -5.34
N ASP A 227 -14.36 -27.36 -6.54
CA ASP A 227 -13.19 -28.19 -6.81
C ASP A 227 -11.89 -27.42 -6.50
N GLN A 228 -10.74 -28.07 -6.66
CA GLN A 228 -9.46 -27.44 -6.32
C GLN A 228 -9.18 -26.20 -7.18
N GLN A 229 -9.52 -26.22 -8.48
CA GLN A 229 -9.33 -25.07 -9.36
C GLN A 229 -10.28 -23.94 -8.99
N GLY A 230 -11.57 -24.23 -8.78
CA GLY A 230 -12.56 -23.24 -8.36
C GLY A 230 -12.21 -22.54 -7.02
N ARG A 231 -11.58 -23.27 -6.07
CA ARG A 231 -11.07 -22.67 -4.84
C ARG A 231 -9.89 -21.72 -5.09
N ILE A 232 -8.96 -22.08 -5.98
CA ILE A 232 -7.84 -21.23 -6.38
C ILE A 232 -8.37 -19.95 -7.04
N ASP A 233 -9.30 -20.11 -7.98
CA ASP A 233 -9.90 -18.99 -8.70
C ASP A 233 -10.65 -18.06 -7.76
N PHE A 234 -11.43 -18.60 -6.83
CA PHE A 234 -12.12 -17.82 -5.79
C PHE A 234 -11.14 -17.04 -4.90
N HIS A 235 -10.07 -17.69 -4.42
CA HIS A 235 -9.06 -17.00 -3.61
C HIS A 235 -8.24 -15.96 -4.38
N SER A 236 -8.20 -16.05 -5.70
CA SER A 236 -7.53 -15.05 -6.54
C SER A 236 -8.43 -13.84 -6.82
N ALA A 237 -9.77 -13.98 -6.61
CA ALA A 237 -10.76 -12.92 -6.82
C ALA A 237 -10.99 -12.05 -5.58
N VAL A 238 -10.65 -12.55 -4.40
CA VAL A 238 -10.83 -11.91 -3.09
C VAL A 238 -9.49 -11.37 -2.60
#